data_ea517eae8f29f214c0a352ad91a34e8a
#
_entry.id   ea517eae8f29f214c0a352ad91a34e8a
#
_cell.length_a   1.000
_cell.length_b   1.000
_cell.length_c   1.000
_cell.angle_alpha   90.00
_cell.angle_beta   90.00
_cell.angle_gamma   90.00
#
_symmetry.space_group_name_H-M   'P 1'
#
loop_
_entity.id
_entity.type
_entity.pdbx_description
1 polymer ?
#
loop_
_entity_poly.entity_id
_entity_poly.type
_entity_poly.pdbx_seq_one_letter_code
_entity_poly.pdbx_strand_id
1 'polypeptide(L)'
;MPTFNVMRIGVNTRLLLPGTLEGIGRFTHEVLKRMVKQNPEDEFYFFFDRSCEEKYLYDDNVTPVILGPQSRHPVLWYWWFEKSVSKALIQNKIDVFFTPELYCCLSVDTPTLMIIHDLAYAHYPRHIPFSHRTYLEHFVPRFIKRADKIGCVSQATKDDVKTRFSVDEEKLFVSYNGPTPGFKPLNNDERSKVRDEISDGCPYFVYIGSMHPRKNIGRLILAYDQFREKNPSLNHKLILIGRLAWKAGRIKEAYDNRPYKEDILP
;
A
#
# COMPACT_ATOMS: atom_id res chain seq x y z
N MET A 1 40.54 8.18 -3.97
CA MET A 1 39.10 8.02 -4.22
C MET A 1 38.47 7.67 -2.88
N PRO A 2 37.38 8.27 -2.45
CA PRO A 2 36.71 7.81 -1.23
C PRO A 2 36.29 6.34 -1.46
N THR A 3 36.76 5.45 -0.62
CA THR A 3 36.25 4.07 -0.56
C THR A 3 34.83 4.17 -0.03
N PHE A 4 33.84 4.09 -0.92
CA PHE A 4 32.47 3.90 -0.50
C PHE A 4 32.40 2.53 0.17
N ASN A 5 32.17 2.51 1.47
CA ASN A 5 31.88 1.26 2.17
C ASN A 5 30.58 0.70 1.60
N VAL A 6 30.61 -0.54 1.12
CA VAL A 6 29.42 -1.30 0.74
C VAL A 6 28.41 -1.26 1.89
N MET A 7 27.23 -0.75 1.64
CA MET A 7 26.14 -0.70 2.64
C MET A 7 25.30 -1.97 2.58
N ARG A 8 24.98 -2.51 3.75
CA ARG A 8 24.01 -3.61 3.90
C ARG A 8 22.65 -3.05 4.25
N ILE A 9 21.73 -3.11 3.30
CA ILE A 9 20.40 -2.54 3.41
C ILE A 9 19.38 -3.65 3.64
N GLY A 10 18.84 -3.73 4.84
CA GLY A 10 17.72 -4.62 5.15
C GLY A 10 16.40 -3.99 4.72
N VAL A 11 15.53 -4.76 4.07
CA VAL A 11 14.26 -4.24 3.57
C VAL A 11 13.10 -5.11 4.01
N ASN A 12 12.07 -4.50 4.58
CA ASN A 12 10.80 -5.16 4.80
C ASN A 12 10.03 -5.34 3.49
N THR A 13 9.96 -6.55 2.99
CA THR A 13 9.32 -6.91 1.72
C THR A 13 8.08 -7.79 1.88
N ARG A 14 7.51 -7.88 3.10
CA ARG A 14 6.34 -8.75 3.40
C ARG A 14 5.11 -8.47 2.55
N LEU A 15 5.01 -7.27 1.95
CA LEU A 15 3.89 -6.86 1.08
C LEU A 15 4.16 -7.05 -0.42
N LEU A 16 5.33 -7.58 -0.81
CA LEU A 16 5.57 -8.10 -2.16
C LEU A 16 4.93 -9.50 -2.26
N LEU A 17 3.60 -9.49 -2.35
CA LEU A 17 2.81 -10.72 -2.38
C LEU A 17 2.87 -11.40 -3.75
N PRO A 18 2.80 -12.74 -3.79
CA PRO A 18 2.61 -13.48 -5.03
C PRO A 18 1.32 -13.04 -5.75
N GLY A 19 1.37 -12.97 -7.07
CA GLY A 19 0.22 -12.62 -7.90
C GLY A 19 -0.01 -11.12 -8.01
N THR A 20 -0.95 -10.56 -7.25
CA THR A 20 -1.38 -9.15 -7.40
C THR A 20 -0.82 -8.27 -6.30
N LEU A 21 -0.12 -7.19 -6.68
CA LEU A 21 0.33 -6.16 -5.75
C LEU A 21 -0.77 -5.14 -5.48
N GLU A 22 -1.04 -4.91 -4.20
CA GLU A 22 -1.83 -3.78 -3.73
C GLU A 22 -0.99 -2.50 -3.61
N GLY A 23 -1.60 -1.36 -3.26
CA GLY A 23 -0.95 -0.04 -3.30
C GLY A 23 0.43 0.02 -2.65
N ILE A 24 0.57 -0.44 -1.38
CA ILE A 24 1.88 -0.42 -0.69
C ILE A 24 2.85 -1.42 -1.33
N GLY A 25 2.39 -2.61 -1.71
CA GLY A 25 3.23 -3.59 -2.42
C GLY A 25 3.72 -3.05 -3.76
N ARG A 26 2.87 -2.34 -4.52
CA ARG A 26 3.28 -1.69 -5.76
C ARG A 26 4.29 -0.56 -5.53
N PHE A 27 4.07 0.28 -4.53
CA PHE A 27 5.05 1.28 -4.10
C PHE A 27 6.39 0.63 -3.78
N THR A 28 6.38 -0.42 -2.95
CA THR A 28 7.57 -1.17 -2.57
C THR A 28 8.30 -1.72 -3.80
N HIS A 29 7.57 -2.36 -4.72
CA HIS A 29 8.12 -2.89 -5.96
C HIS A 29 8.80 -1.81 -6.81
N GLU A 30 8.12 -0.69 -7.07
CA GLU A 30 8.62 0.37 -7.91
C GLU A 30 9.83 1.10 -7.31
N VAL A 31 9.84 1.28 -5.99
CA VAL A 31 10.97 1.89 -5.29
C VAL A 31 12.17 0.94 -5.28
N LEU A 32 11.99 -0.29 -4.85
CA LEU A 32 13.09 -1.25 -4.70
C LEU A 32 13.72 -1.61 -6.04
N LYS A 33 12.93 -1.78 -7.09
CA LYS A 33 13.43 -2.04 -8.44
C LYS A 33 14.42 -0.97 -8.93
N ARG A 34 14.17 0.30 -8.55
CA ARG A 34 15.07 1.41 -8.91
C ARG A 34 16.24 1.52 -7.95
N MET A 35 15.97 1.38 -6.66
CA MET A 35 16.96 1.51 -5.61
C MET A 35 18.07 0.46 -5.76
N VAL A 36 17.73 -0.80 -6.01
CA VAL A 36 18.69 -1.88 -6.26
C VAL A 36 19.56 -1.58 -7.49
N LYS A 37 18.92 -1.21 -8.61
CA LYS A 37 19.65 -0.93 -9.88
C LYS A 37 20.52 0.31 -9.83
N GLN A 38 20.18 1.30 -9.01
CA GLN A 38 20.94 2.54 -8.86
C GLN A 38 22.11 2.41 -7.89
N ASN A 39 22.13 1.35 -7.07
CA ASN A 39 23.16 1.11 -6.07
C ASN A 39 23.71 -0.33 -6.20
N PRO A 40 24.38 -0.66 -7.31
CA PRO A 40 24.84 -2.03 -7.61
C PRO A 40 25.95 -2.51 -6.66
N GLU A 41 26.65 -1.58 -6.00
CA GLU A 41 27.71 -1.90 -5.04
C GLU A 41 27.18 -2.26 -3.64
N ASP A 42 25.91 -1.89 -3.33
CA ASP A 42 25.30 -2.15 -2.03
C ASP A 42 24.66 -3.55 -1.98
N GLU A 43 24.64 -4.16 -0.81
CA GLU A 43 24.02 -5.46 -0.55
C GLU A 43 22.60 -5.26 0.00
N PHE A 44 21.59 -5.82 -0.68
CA PHE A 44 20.19 -5.75 -0.25
C PHE A 44 19.73 -7.07 0.36
N TYR A 45 19.19 -7.04 1.57
CA TYR A 45 18.61 -8.18 2.28
C TYR A 45 17.10 -7.99 2.37
N PHE A 46 16.35 -8.75 1.55
CA PHE A 46 14.90 -8.63 1.46
C PHE A 46 14.22 -9.62 2.43
N PHE A 47 13.55 -9.10 3.47
CA PHE A 47 12.87 -9.88 4.49
C PHE A 47 11.45 -10.17 4.10
N PHE A 48 11.17 -11.42 3.74
CA PHE A 48 9.84 -11.93 3.39
C PHE A 48 9.25 -12.73 4.55
N ASP A 49 7.94 -12.66 4.75
CA ASP A 49 7.21 -13.50 5.73
C ASP A 49 6.70 -14.83 5.13
N ARG A 50 7.03 -15.09 3.88
CA ARG A 50 6.66 -16.26 3.05
C ARG A 50 7.64 -16.43 1.89
N SER A 51 7.44 -17.48 1.07
CA SER A 51 8.20 -17.65 -0.17
C SER A 51 8.05 -16.40 -1.07
N CYS A 52 9.15 -15.95 -1.66
CA CYS A 52 9.18 -14.86 -2.63
C CYS A 52 9.12 -15.39 -4.07
N GLU A 53 8.64 -14.56 -4.98
CA GLU A 53 8.75 -14.80 -6.42
C GLU A 53 10.05 -14.19 -6.95
N GLU A 54 10.74 -14.87 -7.87
CA GLU A 54 12.01 -14.42 -8.46
C GLU A 54 11.93 -13.04 -9.09
N LYS A 55 10.77 -12.65 -9.64
CA LYS A 55 10.57 -11.30 -10.22
C LYS A 55 10.80 -10.14 -9.23
N TYR A 56 10.88 -10.42 -7.92
CA TYR A 56 11.18 -9.43 -6.87
C TYR A 56 12.66 -9.40 -6.47
N LEU A 57 13.49 -10.27 -7.04
CA LEU A 57 14.94 -10.22 -6.92
C LEU A 57 15.48 -9.45 -8.14
N TYR A 58 15.56 -8.16 -8.01
CA TYR A 58 15.76 -7.24 -9.14
C TYR A 58 17.14 -7.26 -9.76
N ASP A 59 18.17 -7.77 -9.02
CA ASP A 59 19.55 -7.92 -9.45
C ASP A 59 20.31 -8.88 -8.52
N ASP A 60 21.55 -9.25 -8.87
CA ASP A 60 22.38 -10.22 -8.14
C ASP A 60 22.80 -9.74 -6.74
N ASN A 61 22.75 -8.43 -6.47
CA ASN A 61 23.04 -7.84 -5.15
C ASN A 61 21.86 -7.93 -4.16
N VAL A 62 20.81 -8.70 -4.47
CA VAL A 62 19.65 -8.94 -3.60
C VAL A 62 19.67 -10.33 -3.01
N THR A 63 19.71 -10.43 -1.70
CA THR A 63 19.60 -11.68 -0.94
C THR A 63 18.20 -11.81 -0.33
N PRO A 64 17.36 -12.78 -0.75
CA PRO A 64 16.09 -13.03 -0.11
C PRO A 64 16.27 -13.78 1.22
N VAL A 65 15.60 -13.31 2.26
CA VAL A 65 15.62 -13.92 3.60
C VAL A 65 14.17 -14.20 4.03
N ILE A 66 13.81 -15.46 4.11
CA ILE A 66 12.44 -15.87 4.50
C ILE A 66 12.40 -16.04 6.01
N LEU A 67 11.51 -15.29 6.66
CA LEU A 67 11.36 -15.20 8.10
C LEU A 67 9.93 -15.56 8.53
N GLY A 68 9.78 -16.60 9.36
CA GLY A 68 8.48 -16.88 9.98
C GLY A 68 8.25 -16.07 11.27
N PRO A 69 7.01 -16.06 11.76
CA PRO A 69 5.78 -16.56 11.16
C PRO A 69 5.22 -15.60 10.09
N GLN A 70 4.25 -16.08 9.28
CA GLN A 70 3.52 -15.17 8.37
C GLN A 70 2.77 -14.10 9.16
N SER A 71 3.01 -12.83 8.83
CA SER A 71 2.52 -11.67 9.57
C SER A 71 1.08 -11.26 9.18
N ARG A 72 0.09 -12.12 9.50
CA ARG A 72 -1.33 -11.92 9.12
C ARG A 72 -2.23 -11.36 10.24
N HIS A 73 -1.74 -11.32 11.48
CA HIS A 73 -2.50 -10.91 12.66
C HIS A 73 -1.62 -10.05 13.58
N PRO A 74 -2.16 -9.11 14.37
CA PRO A 74 -1.39 -8.22 15.23
C PRO A 74 -0.33 -8.90 16.12
N VAL A 75 -0.65 -10.04 16.73
CA VAL A 75 0.32 -10.81 17.53
C VAL A 75 1.47 -11.32 16.66
N LEU A 76 1.16 -11.78 15.43
CA LEU A 76 2.18 -12.27 14.49
C LEU A 76 2.98 -11.10 13.88
N TRP A 77 2.39 -9.91 13.73
CA TRP A 77 3.14 -8.69 13.35
C TRP A 77 4.18 -8.36 14.41
N TYR A 78 3.77 -8.32 15.70
CA TYR A 78 4.70 -8.08 16.80
C TYR A 78 5.83 -9.11 16.79
N TRP A 79 5.50 -10.41 16.72
CA TRP A 79 6.50 -11.47 16.69
C TRP A 79 7.46 -11.33 15.51
N TRP A 80 6.92 -11.09 14.32
CA TRP A 80 7.72 -10.98 13.11
C TRP A 80 8.70 -9.82 13.15
N PHE A 81 8.26 -8.61 13.53
CA PHE A 81 9.14 -7.44 13.64
C PHE A 81 10.10 -7.56 14.83
N GLU A 82 9.60 -7.85 16.03
CA GLU A 82 10.41 -7.80 17.26
C GLU A 82 11.28 -9.03 17.51
N LYS A 83 11.03 -10.14 16.83
CA LYS A 83 11.84 -11.37 16.99
C LYS A 83 12.55 -11.74 15.70
N SER A 84 11.80 -11.95 14.61
CA SER A 84 12.37 -12.50 13.38
C SER A 84 13.18 -11.46 12.61
N VAL A 85 12.60 -10.30 12.30
CA VAL A 85 13.32 -9.22 11.59
C VAL A 85 14.43 -8.66 12.45
N SER A 86 14.19 -8.34 13.72
CA SER A 86 15.21 -7.83 14.63
C SER A 86 16.44 -8.75 14.71
N LYS A 87 16.21 -10.07 14.81
CA LYS A 87 17.30 -11.06 14.78
C LYS A 87 18.04 -11.05 13.43
N ALA A 88 17.30 -10.98 12.32
CA ALA A 88 17.89 -10.96 10.98
C ALA A 88 18.71 -9.70 10.73
N LEU A 89 18.28 -8.52 11.23
CA LEU A 89 19.04 -7.28 11.16
C LEU A 89 20.41 -7.42 11.82
N ILE A 90 20.45 -8.00 13.02
CA ILE A 90 21.71 -8.22 13.76
C ILE A 90 22.59 -9.27 13.07
N GLN A 91 22.01 -10.43 12.69
CA GLN A 91 22.75 -11.55 12.10
C GLN A 91 23.41 -11.19 10.77
N ASN A 92 22.72 -10.39 9.94
CA ASN A 92 23.23 -9.97 8.63
C ASN A 92 24.01 -8.63 8.72
N LYS A 93 24.23 -8.09 9.94
CA LYS A 93 24.97 -6.83 10.19
C LYS A 93 24.43 -5.69 9.30
N ILE A 94 23.10 -5.50 9.33
CA ILE A 94 22.43 -4.49 8.52
C ILE A 94 22.77 -3.08 9.00
N ASP A 95 23.23 -2.23 8.09
CA ASP A 95 23.61 -0.83 8.37
C ASP A 95 22.38 0.08 8.40
N VAL A 96 21.40 -0.17 7.52
CA VAL A 96 20.14 0.60 7.43
C VAL A 96 18.96 -0.34 7.17
N PHE A 97 17.91 -0.15 7.94
CA PHE A 97 16.63 -0.85 7.72
C PHE A 97 15.62 0.05 7.01
N PHE A 98 15.19 -0.33 5.83
CA PHE A 98 14.13 0.32 5.08
C PHE A 98 12.82 -0.43 5.25
N THR A 99 11.79 0.24 5.76
CA THR A 99 10.44 -0.30 5.86
C THR A 99 9.46 0.57 5.08
N PRO A 100 8.91 0.07 3.94
CA PRO A 100 8.01 0.82 3.08
C PRO A 100 6.57 0.89 3.60
N GLU A 101 6.38 0.67 4.88
CA GLU A 101 5.09 0.72 5.58
C GLU A 101 5.25 1.19 7.04
N LEU A 102 4.12 1.44 7.70
CA LEU A 102 4.02 2.02 9.05
C LEU A 102 4.42 1.06 10.18
N TYR A 103 5.46 0.25 10.00
CA TYR A 103 5.95 -0.70 11.01
C TYR A 103 7.47 -0.67 11.04
N CYS A 104 8.06 -0.78 12.24
CA CYS A 104 9.50 -0.98 12.40
C CYS A 104 9.80 -1.86 13.63
N CYS A 105 11.06 -2.23 13.79
CA CYS A 105 11.56 -2.95 14.97
C CYS A 105 11.85 -1.96 16.10
N LEU A 106 11.38 -2.25 17.31
CA LEU A 106 11.61 -1.42 18.51
C LEU A 106 12.79 -1.93 19.35
N SER A 107 13.18 -3.19 19.14
CA SER A 107 14.17 -3.89 19.97
C SER A 107 15.60 -3.86 19.43
N VAL A 108 15.85 -3.11 18.35
CA VAL A 108 17.18 -2.96 17.73
C VAL A 108 17.47 -1.50 17.40
N ASP A 109 18.76 -1.15 17.39
CA ASP A 109 19.21 0.23 17.14
C ASP A 109 19.60 0.49 15.68
N THR A 110 19.40 -0.48 14.79
CA THR A 110 19.67 -0.32 13.34
C THR A 110 18.96 0.93 12.81
N PRO A 111 19.68 1.89 12.20
CA PRO A 111 19.10 3.07 11.57
C PRO A 111 17.93 2.71 10.67
N THR A 112 16.78 3.36 10.87
CA THR A 112 15.53 2.97 10.23
C THR A 112 14.92 4.11 9.44
N LEU A 113 14.73 3.90 8.14
CA LEU A 113 13.89 4.70 7.26
C LEU A 113 12.51 4.05 7.12
N MET A 114 11.46 4.75 7.54
CA MET A 114 10.08 4.28 7.51
C MET A 114 9.24 5.13 6.56
N ILE A 115 8.34 4.48 5.79
CA ILE A 115 7.38 5.20 4.93
C ILE A 115 5.98 5.13 5.53
N ILE A 116 5.32 6.29 5.57
CA ILE A 116 3.92 6.41 6.01
C ILE A 116 3.05 6.78 4.82
N HIS A 117 2.11 5.90 4.47
CA HIS A 117 1.17 6.10 3.37
C HIS A 117 -0.05 6.91 3.81
N ASP A 118 -0.64 6.58 4.94
CA ASP A 118 -1.72 7.33 5.58
C ASP A 118 -1.81 7.00 7.08
N LEU A 119 -2.66 7.76 7.80
CA LEU A 119 -3.06 7.47 9.17
C LEU A 119 -4.56 7.14 9.24
N ALA A 120 -5.09 6.43 8.24
CA ALA A 120 -6.51 6.11 8.14
C ALA A 120 -7.05 5.38 9.37
N TYR A 121 -6.24 4.59 10.06
CA TYR A 121 -6.62 3.92 11.30
C TYR A 121 -7.03 4.91 12.40
N ALA A 122 -6.38 6.06 12.44
CA ALA A 122 -6.63 7.09 13.44
C ALA A 122 -7.83 7.99 13.09
N HIS A 123 -8.07 8.23 11.79
CA HIS A 123 -9.21 9.03 11.31
C HIS A 123 -10.50 8.20 11.22
N TYR A 124 -10.40 6.92 10.89
CA TYR A 124 -11.54 6.02 10.68
C TYR A 124 -11.46 4.75 11.55
N PRO A 125 -11.34 4.86 12.89
CA PRO A 125 -11.10 3.72 13.78
C PRO A 125 -12.19 2.65 13.72
N ARG A 126 -13.43 3.06 13.37
CA ARG A 126 -14.57 2.13 13.26
C ARG A 126 -14.54 1.27 11.99
N HIS A 127 -13.70 1.64 11.01
CA HIS A 127 -13.59 0.93 9.72
C HIS A 127 -12.61 -0.24 9.75
N ILE A 128 -11.85 -0.42 10.83
CA ILE A 128 -10.89 -1.51 10.99
C ILE A 128 -11.31 -2.44 12.16
N PRO A 129 -10.86 -3.70 12.17
CA PRO A 129 -11.08 -4.62 13.28
C PRO A 129 -10.50 -4.07 14.60
N PHE A 130 -11.16 -4.38 15.71
CA PHE A 130 -10.75 -3.89 17.03
C PHE A 130 -9.30 -4.26 17.38
N SER A 131 -8.90 -5.51 17.15
CA SER A 131 -7.53 -5.98 17.45
C SER A 131 -6.46 -5.22 16.64
N HIS A 132 -6.73 -4.94 15.35
CA HIS A 132 -5.82 -4.15 14.52
C HIS A 132 -5.73 -2.71 15.00
N ARG A 133 -6.87 -2.10 15.34
CA ARG A 133 -6.92 -0.75 15.87
C ARG A 133 -6.10 -0.62 17.15
N THR A 134 -6.34 -1.49 18.13
CA THR A 134 -5.63 -1.48 19.41
C THR A 134 -4.13 -1.63 19.22
N TYR A 135 -3.71 -2.52 18.32
CA TYR A 135 -2.31 -2.68 17.98
C TYR A 135 -1.72 -1.37 17.40
N LEU A 136 -2.37 -0.78 16.41
CA LEU A 136 -1.88 0.43 15.76
C LEU A 136 -1.87 1.63 16.74
N GLU A 137 -2.91 1.83 17.53
CA GLU A 137 -2.97 2.89 18.54
C GLU A 137 -1.84 2.77 19.57
N HIS A 138 -1.45 1.54 19.91
CA HIS A 138 -0.38 1.28 20.88
C HIS A 138 1.02 1.39 20.28
N PHE A 139 1.25 0.84 19.08
CA PHE A 139 2.59 0.69 18.53
C PHE A 139 3.01 1.82 17.59
N VAL A 140 2.10 2.42 16.83
CA VAL A 140 2.47 3.46 15.85
C VAL A 140 3.19 4.66 16.49
N PRO A 141 2.76 5.21 17.64
CA PRO A 141 3.53 6.27 18.30
C PRO A 141 4.98 5.85 18.63
N ARG A 142 5.19 4.58 18.98
CA ARG A 142 6.51 4.02 19.27
C ARG A 142 7.35 3.84 18.01
N PHE A 143 6.75 3.34 16.92
CA PHE A 143 7.41 3.22 15.61
C PHE A 143 7.87 4.59 15.10
N ILE A 144 7.00 5.60 15.17
CA ILE A 144 7.31 6.97 14.76
C ILE A 144 8.44 7.55 15.61
N LYS A 145 8.43 7.31 16.92
CA LYS A 145 9.51 7.76 17.81
C LYS A 145 10.84 7.05 17.47
N ARG A 146 10.79 5.74 17.19
CA ARG A 146 11.97 4.90 16.92
C ARG A 146 12.63 5.18 15.56
N ALA A 147 11.84 5.34 14.50
CA ALA A 147 12.38 5.56 13.17
C ALA A 147 13.29 6.81 13.12
N ASP A 148 14.42 6.74 12.42
CA ASP A 148 15.38 7.84 12.31
C ASP A 148 14.94 8.86 11.26
N LYS A 149 14.39 8.39 10.14
CA LYS A 149 13.76 9.23 9.11
C LYS A 149 12.42 8.64 8.70
N ILE A 150 11.50 9.52 8.37
CA ILE A 150 10.13 9.16 7.97
C ILE A 150 9.79 9.84 6.67
N GLY A 151 9.58 9.04 5.62
CA GLY A 151 9.03 9.49 4.36
C GLY A 151 7.51 9.45 4.39
N CYS A 152 6.86 10.52 3.97
CA CYS A 152 5.42 10.61 3.81
C CYS A 152 5.07 10.69 2.33
N VAL A 153 4.06 9.95 1.87
CA VAL A 153 3.71 9.90 0.44
C VAL A 153 2.99 11.15 -0.07
N SER A 154 2.66 12.08 0.83
CA SER A 154 2.07 13.38 0.49
C SER A 154 2.33 14.42 1.58
N GLN A 155 2.19 15.69 1.22
CA GLN A 155 2.25 16.77 2.20
C GLN A 155 1.17 16.62 3.28
N ALA A 156 -0.06 16.26 2.89
CA ALA A 156 -1.14 16.00 3.84
C ALA A 156 -0.81 14.91 4.87
N THR A 157 -0.15 13.82 4.44
CA THR A 157 0.32 12.77 5.36
C THR A 157 1.42 13.30 6.27
N LYS A 158 2.36 14.09 5.76
CA LYS A 158 3.43 14.70 6.57
C LYS A 158 2.84 15.61 7.65
N ASP A 159 1.90 16.48 7.29
CA ASP A 159 1.25 17.41 8.22
C ASP A 159 0.43 16.68 9.29
N ASP A 160 -0.26 15.59 8.91
CA ASP A 160 -1.01 14.74 9.84
C ASP A 160 -0.08 14.03 10.85
N VAL A 161 1.03 13.46 10.38
CA VAL A 161 2.06 12.84 11.24
C VAL A 161 2.64 13.88 12.20
N LYS A 162 3.05 15.04 11.69
CA LYS A 162 3.64 16.12 12.47
C LYS A 162 2.69 16.59 13.58
N THR A 163 1.42 16.85 13.21
CA THR A 163 0.42 17.38 14.15
C THR A 163 0.03 16.36 15.21
N ARG A 164 -0.16 15.10 14.81
CA ARG A 164 -0.65 14.04 15.70
C ARG A 164 0.39 13.52 16.66
N PHE A 165 1.66 13.46 16.25
CA PHE A 165 2.73 12.83 17.03
C PHE A 165 3.82 13.81 17.47
N SER A 166 3.68 15.09 17.19
CA SER A 166 4.67 16.14 17.54
C SER A 166 6.09 15.78 17.10
N VAL A 167 6.22 15.32 15.84
CA VAL A 167 7.49 14.88 15.25
C VAL A 167 8.27 16.08 14.72
N ASP A 168 9.58 16.10 14.96
CA ASP A 168 10.48 17.13 14.46
C ASP A 168 10.49 17.17 12.92
N GLU A 169 10.46 18.39 12.37
CA GLU A 169 10.41 18.64 10.92
C GLU A 169 11.58 17.95 10.19
N GLU A 170 12.77 17.97 10.77
CA GLU A 170 13.99 17.39 10.20
C GLU A 170 13.91 15.85 10.03
N LYS A 171 13.03 15.20 10.80
CA LYS A 171 12.79 13.76 10.71
C LYS A 171 11.87 13.39 9.55
N LEU A 172 11.09 14.36 9.05
CA LEU A 172 10.02 14.16 8.07
C LEU A 172 10.40 14.71 6.69
N PHE A 173 10.17 13.92 5.66
CA PHE A 173 10.24 14.40 4.28
C PHE A 173 9.07 13.87 3.44
N VAL A 174 8.80 14.52 2.32
CA VAL A 174 7.76 14.07 1.38
C VAL A 174 8.40 13.30 0.23
N SER A 175 7.88 12.11 -0.04
CA SER A 175 8.25 11.28 -1.17
C SER A 175 6.98 10.91 -1.95
N TYR A 176 6.64 11.73 -2.94
CA TYR A 176 5.42 11.51 -3.73
C TYR A 176 5.46 10.22 -4.53
N ASN A 177 4.31 9.55 -4.62
CA ASN A 177 4.14 8.45 -5.55
C ASN A 177 4.15 8.96 -6.99
N GLY A 178 4.88 8.28 -7.86
CA GLY A 178 4.84 8.52 -9.29
C GLY A 178 3.80 7.65 -10.00
N PRO A 179 3.40 7.99 -11.24
CA PRO A 179 2.56 7.12 -12.06
C PRO A 179 3.34 5.89 -12.49
N THR A 180 2.64 4.75 -12.62
CA THR A 180 3.24 3.56 -13.22
C THR A 180 3.58 3.82 -14.69
N PRO A 181 4.79 3.46 -15.17
CA PRO A 181 5.13 3.60 -16.58
C PRO A 181 4.13 2.90 -17.51
N GLY A 182 3.87 3.49 -18.66
CA GLY A 182 2.94 2.95 -19.66
C GLY A 182 1.53 3.50 -19.62
N PHE A 183 1.12 4.22 -18.57
CA PHE A 183 -0.15 4.95 -18.58
C PHE A 183 -0.06 6.16 -19.52
N LYS A 184 -0.85 6.11 -20.58
CA LYS A 184 -0.98 7.19 -21.58
C LYS A 184 -2.45 7.36 -21.97
N PRO A 185 -2.87 8.55 -22.43
CA PRO A 185 -4.19 8.71 -23.04
C PRO A 185 -4.33 7.79 -24.26
N LEU A 186 -5.46 7.10 -24.35
CA LEU A 186 -5.81 6.29 -25.50
C LEU A 186 -6.29 7.17 -26.65
N ASN A 187 -6.01 6.77 -27.90
CA ASN A 187 -6.64 7.34 -29.08
C ASN A 187 -8.12 6.91 -29.19
N ASN A 188 -8.85 7.45 -30.16
CA ASN A 188 -10.31 7.20 -30.28
C ASN A 188 -10.62 5.73 -30.58
N ASP A 189 -9.83 5.07 -31.42
CA ASP A 189 -10.06 3.66 -31.79
C ASP A 189 -9.78 2.73 -30.60
N GLU A 190 -8.70 2.99 -29.85
CA GLU A 190 -8.38 2.28 -28.61
C GLU A 190 -9.49 2.46 -27.57
N ARG A 191 -10.02 3.70 -27.43
CA ARG A 191 -11.15 3.99 -26.52
C ARG A 191 -12.40 3.24 -26.90
N SER A 192 -12.73 3.18 -28.20
CA SER A 192 -13.89 2.43 -28.69
C SER A 192 -13.75 0.95 -28.38
N LYS A 193 -12.62 0.33 -28.67
CA LYS A 193 -12.36 -1.08 -28.36
C LYS A 193 -12.52 -1.39 -26.88
N VAL A 194 -11.89 -0.59 -26.00
CA VAL A 194 -12.03 -0.76 -24.55
C VAL A 194 -13.49 -0.61 -24.11
N ARG A 195 -14.23 0.34 -24.69
CA ARG A 195 -15.64 0.56 -24.38
C ARG A 195 -16.50 -0.62 -24.83
N ASP A 196 -16.24 -1.18 -26.02
CA ASP A 196 -16.94 -2.36 -26.51
C ASP A 196 -16.69 -3.58 -25.62
N GLU A 197 -15.45 -3.79 -25.19
CA GLU A 197 -15.05 -4.93 -24.35
C GLU A 197 -15.64 -4.90 -22.93
N ILE A 198 -15.72 -3.71 -22.29
CA ILE A 198 -16.04 -3.63 -20.86
C ILE A 198 -17.42 -3.07 -20.55
N SER A 199 -18.12 -2.47 -21.52
CA SER A 199 -19.41 -1.80 -21.32
C SER A 199 -20.38 -1.94 -22.50
N ASP A 200 -20.16 -2.88 -23.42
CA ASP A 200 -20.96 -3.10 -24.63
C ASP A 200 -21.14 -1.81 -25.44
N GLY A 201 -20.06 -1.05 -25.64
CA GLY A 201 -20.06 0.21 -26.38
C GLY A 201 -20.63 1.41 -25.59
N CYS A 202 -21.20 1.21 -24.41
CA CYS A 202 -21.79 2.28 -23.62
C CYS A 202 -20.72 3.18 -22.96
N PRO A 203 -20.95 4.49 -22.85
CA PRO A 203 -20.16 5.34 -21.95
C PRO A 203 -20.25 4.85 -20.51
N TYR A 204 -19.19 5.08 -19.70
CA TYR A 204 -19.18 4.60 -18.33
C TYR A 204 -18.44 5.52 -17.37
N PHE A 205 -18.83 5.41 -16.10
CA PHE A 205 -18.03 5.84 -14.97
C PHE A 205 -17.24 4.64 -14.46
N VAL A 206 -15.99 4.85 -14.00
CA VAL A 206 -15.16 3.78 -13.46
C VAL A 206 -14.64 4.13 -12.06
N TYR A 207 -14.74 3.18 -11.15
CA TYR A 207 -14.06 3.19 -9.88
C TYR A 207 -13.02 2.06 -9.85
N ILE A 208 -11.79 2.38 -9.44
CA ILE A 208 -10.72 1.38 -9.29
C ILE A 208 -10.18 1.43 -7.86
N GLY A 209 -10.22 0.29 -7.16
CA GLY A 209 -9.65 0.15 -5.83
C GLY A 209 -10.40 -0.85 -4.96
N SER A 210 -9.84 -1.19 -3.78
CA SER A 210 -10.53 -2.06 -2.84
C SER A 210 -11.84 -1.45 -2.36
N MET A 211 -12.91 -2.24 -2.34
CA MET A 211 -14.24 -1.82 -1.92
C MET A 211 -14.32 -1.84 -0.38
N HIS A 212 -13.77 -0.80 0.22
CA HIS A 212 -13.72 -0.61 1.67
C HIS A 212 -14.69 0.50 2.10
N PRO A 213 -15.33 0.46 3.29
CA PRO A 213 -16.25 1.50 3.78
C PRO A 213 -15.71 2.93 3.67
N ARG A 214 -14.41 3.13 3.90
CA ARG A 214 -13.74 4.42 3.75
C ARG A 214 -13.81 5.01 2.34
N LYS A 215 -13.92 4.15 1.32
CA LYS A 215 -14.01 4.55 -0.10
C LYS A 215 -15.42 4.96 -0.52
N ASN A 216 -16.40 4.77 0.36
CA ASN A 216 -17.77 5.29 0.22
C ASN A 216 -18.53 4.81 -1.03
N ILE A 217 -18.26 3.58 -1.47
CA ILE A 217 -18.85 2.99 -2.69
C ILE A 217 -20.37 2.97 -2.63
N GLY A 218 -20.97 2.76 -1.43
CA GLY A 218 -22.42 2.80 -1.28
C GLY A 218 -23.03 4.13 -1.73
N ARG A 219 -22.39 5.27 -1.40
CA ARG A 219 -22.85 6.58 -1.91
C ARG A 219 -22.58 6.79 -3.40
N LEU A 220 -21.50 6.21 -3.94
CA LEU A 220 -21.24 6.24 -5.37
C LEU A 220 -22.38 5.53 -6.14
N ILE A 221 -22.84 4.36 -5.67
CA ILE A 221 -23.98 3.63 -6.24
C ILE A 221 -25.25 4.47 -6.16
N LEU A 222 -25.53 5.09 -5.01
CA LEU A 222 -26.69 5.98 -4.85
C LEU A 222 -26.65 7.20 -5.79
N ALA A 223 -25.47 7.79 -5.95
CA ALA A 223 -25.29 8.92 -6.86
C ALA A 223 -25.48 8.51 -8.32
N TYR A 224 -25.05 7.30 -8.67
CA TYR A 224 -25.27 6.74 -9.99
C TYR A 224 -26.76 6.52 -10.28
N ASP A 225 -27.55 5.97 -9.33
CA ASP A 225 -29.00 5.84 -9.49
C ASP A 225 -29.65 7.20 -9.76
N GLN A 226 -29.32 8.22 -8.95
CA GLN A 226 -29.84 9.58 -9.16
C GLN A 226 -29.42 10.18 -10.51
N PHE A 227 -28.22 9.88 -10.97
CA PHE A 227 -27.78 10.31 -12.31
C PHE A 227 -28.65 9.67 -13.40
N ARG A 228 -28.92 8.36 -13.31
CA ARG A 228 -29.74 7.62 -14.29
C ARG A 228 -31.21 8.10 -14.27
N GLU A 229 -31.78 8.34 -13.09
CA GLU A 229 -33.14 8.89 -12.94
C GLU A 229 -33.29 10.27 -13.60
N LYS A 230 -32.28 11.13 -13.41
CA LYS A 230 -32.28 12.49 -14.01
C LYS A 230 -31.95 12.51 -15.50
N ASN A 231 -31.38 11.45 -16.03
CA ASN A 231 -30.91 11.37 -17.42
C ASN A 231 -31.36 10.05 -18.07
N PRO A 232 -32.66 9.80 -18.22
CA PRO A 232 -33.17 8.51 -18.68
C PRO A 232 -32.75 8.14 -20.12
N SER A 233 -32.39 9.14 -20.93
CA SER A 233 -31.90 8.92 -22.31
C SER A 233 -30.41 8.52 -22.36
N LEU A 234 -29.65 8.65 -21.26
CA LEU A 234 -28.25 8.28 -21.22
C LEU A 234 -28.11 6.82 -20.74
N ASN A 235 -27.34 6.03 -21.46
CA ASN A 235 -27.08 4.62 -21.16
C ASN A 235 -25.69 4.39 -20.49
N HIS A 236 -25.20 5.35 -19.74
CA HIS A 236 -23.91 5.22 -19.05
C HIS A 236 -23.94 4.06 -18.05
N LYS A 237 -22.89 3.26 -18.01
CA LYS A 237 -22.69 2.20 -17.00
C LYS A 237 -21.79 2.68 -15.84
N LEU A 238 -21.85 1.98 -14.71
CA LEU A 238 -20.93 2.15 -13.60
C LEU A 238 -20.08 0.89 -13.43
N ILE A 239 -18.76 1.01 -13.59
CA ILE A 239 -17.82 -0.11 -13.50
C ILE A 239 -17.09 -0.02 -12.18
N LEU A 240 -17.13 -1.10 -11.40
CA LEU A 240 -16.50 -1.19 -10.07
C LEU A 240 -15.38 -2.24 -10.09
N ILE A 241 -14.12 -1.79 -10.26
CA ILE A 241 -12.96 -2.68 -10.34
C ILE A 241 -12.26 -2.76 -8.98
N GLY A 242 -12.21 -3.96 -8.41
CA GLY A 242 -11.47 -4.21 -7.19
C GLY A 242 -12.09 -5.28 -6.30
N ARG A 243 -11.35 -5.73 -5.29
CA ARG A 243 -11.88 -6.75 -4.39
C ARG A 243 -12.73 -6.15 -3.27
N LEU A 244 -13.70 -6.92 -2.80
CA LEU A 244 -14.45 -6.63 -1.59
C LEU A 244 -13.53 -6.72 -0.36
N ALA A 245 -13.44 -5.63 0.39
CA ALA A 245 -12.65 -5.56 1.63
C ALA A 245 -13.52 -5.85 2.87
N TRP A 246 -12.91 -5.76 4.05
CA TRP A 246 -13.60 -5.97 5.32
C TRP A 246 -14.83 -5.06 5.49
N LYS A 247 -15.91 -5.60 6.09
CA LYS A 247 -17.17 -4.88 6.34
C LYS A 247 -17.88 -4.37 5.06
N ALA A 248 -17.67 -5.03 3.93
CA ALA A 248 -18.31 -4.67 2.66
C ALA A 248 -19.81 -5.02 2.57
N GLY A 249 -20.42 -5.61 3.59
CA GLY A 249 -21.83 -6.01 3.58
C GLY A 249 -22.80 -4.89 3.19
N ARG A 250 -22.56 -3.65 3.65
CA ARG A 250 -23.35 -2.48 3.27
C ARG A 250 -23.19 -2.10 1.79
N ILE A 251 -22.05 -2.41 1.19
CA ILE A 251 -21.82 -2.16 -0.25
C ILE A 251 -22.63 -3.16 -1.05
N LYS A 252 -22.64 -4.44 -0.65
CA LYS A 252 -23.46 -5.48 -1.26
C LYS A 252 -24.95 -5.15 -1.12
N GLU A 253 -25.40 -4.78 0.06
CA GLU A 253 -26.78 -4.35 0.31
C GLU A 253 -27.17 -3.13 -0.54
N ALA A 254 -26.24 -2.16 -0.68
CA ALA A 254 -26.44 -1.00 -1.55
C ALA A 254 -26.47 -1.38 -3.03
N TYR A 255 -25.85 -2.46 -3.46
CA TYR A 255 -25.87 -2.97 -4.82
C TYR A 255 -27.13 -3.80 -5.12
N ASP A 256 -27.49 -4.73 -4.22
CA ASP A 256 -28.53 -5.76 -4.49
C ASP A 256 -29.94 -5.16 -4.72
N ASN A 257 -30.26 -4.02 -4.11
CA ASN A 257 -31.61 -3.42 -4.07
C ASN A 257 -31.73 -2.14 -4.93
N ARG A 258 -31.06 -2.08 -6.10
CA ARG A 258 -31.06 -0.87 -6.94
C ARG A 258 -31.80 -1.02 -8.26
N PRO A 259 -32.49 0.06 -8.72
CA PRO A 259 -33.25 0.03 -9.97
C PRO A 259 -32.36 -0.15 -11.20
N TYR A 260 -31.11 0.36 -11.16
CA TYR A 260 -30.14 0.29 -12.27
C TYR A 260 -29.01 -0.71 -12.02
N LYS A 261 -29.25 -1.72 -11.21
CA LYS A 261 -28.27 -2.75 -10.84
C LYS A 261 -27.62 -3.44 -12.04
N GLU A 262 -28.38 -3.70 -13.12
CA GLU A 262 -27.86 -4.37 -14.32
C GLU A 262 -26.86 -3.52 -15.10
N ASP A 263 -26.84 -2.21 -14.87
CA ASP A 263 -25.87 -1.27 -15.45
C ASP A 263 -24.64 -1.02 -14.53
N ILE A 264 -24.59 -1.68 -13.37
CA ILE A 264 -23.44 -1.63 -12.44
C ILE A 264 -22.64 -2.91 -12.61
N LEU A 265 -21.48 -2.81 -13.27
CA LEU A 265 -20.61 -3.93 -13.59
C LEU A 265 -19.51 -4.06 -12.53
N PRO A 266 -19.39 -5.21 -11.82
CA PRO A 266 -18.38 -5.45 -10.80
C PRO A 266 -17.02 -5.85 -11.38
#